data_39305bb1b00d5b0a26fb745975bf51c5
#
_entry.id   39305bb1b00d5b0a26fb745975bf51c5
#
_cell.length_a   1.000
_cell.length_b   1.000
_cell.length_c   1.000
_cell.angle_alpha   90.00
_cell.angle_beta   90.00
_cell.angle_gamma   90.00
#
_symmetry.space_group_name_H-M   'P 1'
#
loop_
_entity.id
_entity.type
_entity.pdbx_description
1 polymer ?
#
loop_
_entity_poly.entity_id
_entity_poly.type
_entity_poly.pdbx_seq_one_letter_code
_entity_poly.pdbx_strand_id
1 'polypeptide(L)'
;MSCIERQALNGLNETLQTIRRAQDKFPDQEQMVSIVPFESGNIRLLRDKISIKEVNDLRPDEYNPGACTPLYDAIGFGINSIRKAVTDDDSVLVTIITDGEENSSEEYSGKAIATIIDELKKKGWMFTYIGANQDAVSVAMTINITNAMNFVQDDAGTKAMFEKERRSRERYFEANAMCCEMASPQMARKARIAMACDSSYFDEPKKKGGKKDKEA
;
A
#
# COMPACT_ATOMS: atom_id res chain seq x y z
N MET A 1 11.50 13.59 2.16
CA MET A 1 10.95 13.14 3.48
C MET A 1 11.60 13.80 4.69
N SER A 2 12.79 14.38 4.60
CA SER A 2 13.50 14.97 5.76
C SER A 2 12.75 16.12 6.46
N CYS A 3 11.98 16.94 5.74
CA CYS A 3 11.19 18.04 6.34
C CYS A 3 9.91 17.56 7.06
N ILE A 4 9.46 16.34 6.80
CA ILE A 4 8.26 15.73 7.40
C ILE A 4 8.57 14.38 8.06
N GLU A 5 9.84 14.14 8.39
CA GLU A 5 10.33 12.85 8.89
C GLU A 5 9.54 12.35 10.09
N ARG A 6 9.30 13.24 11.07
CA ARG A 6 8.54 12.90 12.27
C ARG A 6 7.09 12.52 11.96
N GLN A 7 6.43 13.27 11.08
CA GLN A 7 5.04 13.02 10.67
C GLN A 7 4.94 11.73 9.85
N ALA A 8 5.91 11.49 8.98
CA ALA A 8 5.98 10.26 8.19
C ALA A 8 6.19 9.03 9.10
N LEU A 9 7.10 9.10 10.07
CA LEU A 9 7.32 8.03 11.04
C LEU A 9 6.07 7.75 11.87
N ASN A 10 5.41 8.80 12.37
CA ASN A 10 4.16 8.67 13.11
C ASN A 10 3.06 8.01 12.25
N GLY A 11 2.90 8.44 11.00
CA GLY A 11 1.91 7.88 10.09
C GLY A 11 2.19 6.42 9.71
N LEU A 12 3.47 6.05 9.53
CA LEU A 12 3.86 4.66 9.34
C LEU A 12 3.51 3.80 10.57
N ASN A 13 3.74 4.31 11.77
CA ASN A 13 3.35 3.63 13.00
C ASN A 13 1.82 3.55 13.16
N GLU A 14 1.07 4.58 12.78
CA GLU A 14 -0.40 4.52 12.72
C GLU A 14 -0.87 3.46 11.70
N THR A 15 -0.16 3.27 10.59
CA THR A 15 -0.43 2.19 9.64
C THR A 15 -0.25 0.82 10.29
N LEU A 16 0.84 0.60 11.05
CA LEU A 16 1.04 -0.64 11.81
C LEU A 16 -0.07 -0.87 12.83
N GLN A 17 -0.51 0.18 13.54
CA GLN A 17 -1.66 0.07 14.47
C GLN A 17 -2.96 -0.30 13.74
N THR A 18 -3.16 0.20 12.52
CA THR A 18 -4.33 -0.15 11.72
C THR A 18 -4.33 -1.61 11.33
N ILE A 19 -3.15 -2.15 10.97
CA ILE A 19 -2.98 -3.58 10.66
C ILE A 19 -3.21 -4.45 11.92
N ARG A 20 -2.73 -4.02 13.10
CA ARG A 20 -3.00 -4.71 14.37
C ARG A 20 -4.50 -4.78 14.67
N ARG A 21 -5.22 -3.67 14.50
CA ARG A 21 -6.69 -3.65 14.67
C ARG A 21 -7.40 -4.57 13.68
N ALA A 22 -6.92 -4.66 12.44
CA ALA A 22 -7.45 -5.61 11.47
C ALA A 22 -7.19 -7.07 11.90
N GLN A 23 -6.01 -7.37 12.43
CA GLN A 23 -5.69 -8.69 12.98
C GLN A 23 -6.62 -9.08 14.13
N ASP A 24 -6.91 -8.12 15.03
CA ASP A 24 -7.82 -8.35 16.16
C ASP A 24 -9.27 -8.55 15.69
N LYS A 25 -9.68 -7.78 14.68
CA LYS A 25 -11.04 -7.86 14.09
C LYS A 25 -11.26 -9.13 13.27
N PHE A 26 -10.22 -9.63 12.62
CA PHE A 26 -10.25 -10.80 11.74
C PHE A 26 -9.19 -11.82 12.17
N PRO A 27 -9.38 -12.50 13.32
CA PRO A 27 -8.34 -13.34 13.93
C PRO A 27 -7.95 -14.55 13.07
N ASP A 28 -8.82 -15.01 12.18
CA ASP A 28 -8.57 -16.12 11.25
C ASP A 28 -7.73 -15.73 10.03
N GLN A 29 -7.43 -14.43 9.89
CA GLN A 29 -6.60 -13.89 8.82
C GLN A 29 -5.29 -13.37 9.40
N GLU A 30 -4.22 -14.14 9.27
CA GLU A 30 -2.92 -13.69 9.74
C GLU A 30 -2.42 -12.51 8.88
N GLN A 31 -2.08 -11.40 9.55
CA GLN A 31 -1.53 -10.21 8.90
C GLN A 31 0.00 -10.23 9.00
N MET A 32 0.67 -10.41 7.85
CA MET A 32 2.12 -10.37 7.73
C MET A 32 2.58 -9.02 7.18
N VAL A 33 3.71 -8.52 7.65
CA VAL A 33 4.25 -7.21 7.26
C VAL A 33 5.68 -7.35 6.75
N SER A 34 5.94 -6.72 5.60
CA SER A 34 7.29 -6.43 5.10
C SER A 34 7.45 -4.93 4.93
N ILE A 35 8.58 -4.37 5.35
CA ILE A 35 8.89 -2.93 5.25
C ILE A 35 10.23 -2.79 4.54
N VAL A 36 10.23 -2.01 3.46
CA VAL A 36 11.42 -1.75 2.63
C VAL A 36 11.65 -0.25 2.57
N PRO A 37 12.43 0.34 3.47
CA PRO A 37 12.94 1.68 3.28
C PRO A 37 13.95 1.69 2.12
N PHE A 38 13.95 2.76 1.35
CA PHE A 38 14.85 2.91 0.21
C PHE A 38 15.37 4.34 0.08
N GLU A 39 16.65 4.44 -0.21
CA GLU A 39 17.38 5.65 -0.49
C GLU A 39 18.60 5.31 -1.35
N SER A 40 19.38 6.31 -1.76
CA SER A 40 20.57 6.11 -2.59
C SER A 40 21.52 5.05 -2.04
N GLY A 41 21.70 3.96 -2.80
CA GLY A 41 22.64 2.87 -2.45
C GLY A 41 22.19 2.01 -1.24
N ASN A 42 21.00 2.21 -0.71
CA ASN A 42 20.53 1.48 0.46
C ASN A 42 19.04 1.10 0.36
N ILE A 43 18.80 -0.03 -0.31
CA ILE A 43 17.50 -0.69 -0.31
C ILE A 43 17.62 -1.92 0.59
N ARG A 44 16.80 -2.00 1.63
CA ARG A 44 16.91 -3.08 2.63
C ARG A 44 15.55 -3.55 3.13
N LEU A 45 15.49 -4.79 3.60
CA LEU A 45 14.37 -5.29 4.37
C LEU A 45 14.53 -4.87 5.84
N LEU A 46 13.72 -3.93 6.29
CA LEU A 46 13.66 -3.54 7.70
C LEU A 46 12.78 -4.53 8.50
N ARG A 47 11.71 -5.01 7.89
CA ARG A 47 10.87 -6.12 8.37
C ARG A 47 10.65 -7.06 7.19
N ASP A 48 10.71 -8.36 7.43
CA ASP A 48 10.56 -9.37 6.37
C ASP A 48 9.56 -10.44 6.78
N LYS A 49 8.35 -10.33 6.27
CA LYS A 49 7.26 -11.29 6.51
C LYS A 49 7.07 -11.64 8.00
N ILE A 50 7.01 -10.60 8.83
CA ILE A 50 6.83 -10.76 10.27
C ILE A 50 5.35 -10.63 10.59
N SER A 51 4.80 -11.52 11.45
CA SER A 51 3.42 -11.38 11.94
C SER A 51 3.25 -10.01 12.61
N ILE A 52 2.16 -9.32 12.28
CA ILE A 52 1.88 -8.00 12.88
C ILE A 52 1.85 -8.04 14.41
N LYS A 53 1.57 -9.19 15.00
CA LYS A 53 1.57 -9.41 16.46
C LYS A 53 2.97 -9.26 17.07
N GLU A 54 4.02 -9.48 16.26
CA GLU A 54 5.43 -9.42 16.67
C GLU A 54 6.13 -8.15 16.20
N VAL A 55 5.51 -7.36 15.31
CA VAL A 55 6.09 -6.11 14.80
C VAL A 55 6.02 -5.02 15.87
N ASN A 56 7.17 -4.47 16.25
CA ASN A 56 7.24 -3.26 17.04
C ASN A 56 7.07 -2.01 16.17
N ASP A 57 6.65 -0.90 16.77
CA ASP A 57 6.62 0.39 16.11
C ASP A 57 8.03 0.78 15.63
N LEU A 58 8.09 1.49 14.52
CA LEU A 58 9.35 1.97 13.96
C LEU A 58 9.92 3.06 14.87
N ARG A 59 11.24 2.96 15.12
CA ARG A 59 11.98 3.95 15.87
C ARG A 59 12.57 5.02 14.94
N PRO A 60 12.85 6.22 15.45
CA PRO A 60 13.47 7.28 14.65
C PRO A 60 14.79 6.86 13.96
N ASP A 61 15.60 6.02 14.61
CA ASP A 61 16.86 5.52 14.06
C ASP A 61 16.69 4.47 12.94
N GLU A 62 15.49 3.92 12.76
CA GLU A 62 15.17 2.99 11.68
C GLU A 62 14.64 3.69 10.41
N TYR A 63 14.20 4.94 10.53
CA TYR A 63 13.67 5.77 9.44
C TYR A 63 14.61 6.94 9.17
N ASN A 64 15.38 6.84 8.09
CA ASN A 64 16.43 7.79 7.75
C ASN A 64 16.30 8.15 6.24
N PRO A 65 15.51 9.18 5.89
CA PRO A 65 15.27 9.55 4.51
C PRO A 65 16.54 10.13 3.86
N GLY A 66 16.88 9.63 2.65
CA GLY A 66 18.05 10.05 1.87
C GLY A 66 17.74 10.99 0.72
N ALA A 67 18.74 11.26 -0.11
CA ALA A 67 18.70 12.29 -1.16
C ALA A 67 18.26 11.75 -2.55
N CYS A 68 18.43 10.46 -2.83
CA CYS A 68 18.08 9.84 -4.10
C CYS A 68 16.96 8.81 -3.92
N THR A 69 16.22 8.58 -5.00
CA THR A 69 15.00 7.76 -5.00
C THR A 69 15.11 6.61 -6.00
N PRO A 70 15.73 5.47 -5.66
CA PRO A 70 15.78 4.28 -6.52
C PRO A 70 14.43 3.53 -6.45
N LEU A 71 13.38 4.16 -6.96
CA LEU A 71 11.99 3.72 -6.81
C LEU A 71 11.74 2.35 -7.46
N TYR A 72 12.21 2.19 -8.70
CA TYR A 72 11.97 0.94 -9.44
C TYR A 72 12.73 -0.23 -8.83
N ASP A 73 13.96 0.01 -8.38
CA ASP A 73 14.76 -1.01 -7.71
C ASP A 73 14.13 -1.41 -6.38
N ALA A 74 13.61 -0.43 -5.62
CA ALA A 74 12.92 -0.70 -4.36
C ALA A 74 11.65 -1.53 -4.55
N ILE A 75 10.85 -1.21 -5.59
CA ILE A 75 9.65 -1.99 -5.93
C ILE A 75 10.04 -3.43 -6.32
N GLY A 76 11.01 -3.58 -7.21
CA GLY A 76 11.48 -4.88 -7.67
C GLY A 76 12.06 -5.71 -6.53
N PHE A 77 12.88 -5.12 -5.67
CA PHE A 77 13.45 -5.75 -4.48
C PHE A 77 12.34 -6.20 -3.51
N GLY A 78 11.40 -5.32 -3.16
CA GLY A 78 10.30 -5.62 -2.25
C GLY A 78 9.41 -6.76 -2.76
N ILE A 79 9.03 -6.72 -4.04
CA ILE A 79 8.26 -7.80 -4.67
C ILE A 79 9.03 -9.13 -4.63
N ASN A 80 10.32 -9.12 -5.00
CA ASN A 80 11.13 -10.33 -5.05
C ASN A 80 11.34 -10.97 -3.68
N SER A 81 11.36 -10.16 -2.61
CA SER A 81 11.52 -10.67 -1.24
C SER A 81 10.33 -11.49 -0.76
N ILE A 82 9.12 -11.18 -1.23
CA ILE A 82 7.89 -11.82 -0.72
C ILE A 82 7.25 -12.79 -1.71
N ARG A 83 7.38 -12.58 -3.02
CA ARG A 83 6.59 -13.32 -4.04
C ARG A 83 6.71 -14.84 -4.01
N LYS A 84 7.83 -15.38 -3.47
CA LYS A 84 8.04 -16.83 -3.35
C LYS A 84 7.30 -17.43 -2.16
N ALA A 85 6.96 -16.62 -1.16
CA ALA A 85 6.23 -17.05 0.03
C ALA A 85 4.71 -16.88 -0.13
N VAL A 86 4.27 -16.07 -1.10
CA VAL A 86 2.85 -15.79 -1.35
C VAL A 86 2.22 -16.92 -2.18
N THR A 87 1.06 -17.38 -1.75
CA THR A 87 0.23 -18.38 -2.41
C THR A 87 -1.00 -17.76 -3.07
N ASP A 88 -1.79 -18.55 -3.78
CA ASP A 88 -3.05 -18.10 -4.40
C ASP A 88 -4.15 -17.77 -3.36
N ASP A 89 -3.99 -18.22 -2.12
CA ASP A 89 -4.93 -17.94 -1.03
C ASP A 89 -4.60 -16.65 -0.28
N ASP A 90 -3.41 -16.09 -0.50
CA ASP A 90 -2.97 -14.86 0.14
C ASP A 90 -3.50 -13.62 -0.59
N SER A 91 -3.74 -12.56 0.18
CA SER A 91 -4.02 -11.22 -0.32
C SER A 91 -2.83 -10.31 -0.06
N VAL A 92 -2.33 -9.66 -1.11
CA VAL A 92 -1.16 -8.78 -0.98
C VAL A 92 -1.56 -7.35 -1.32
N LEU A 93 -1.24 -6.43 -0.42
CA LEU A 93 -1.34 -4.98 -0.63
C LEU A 93 0.07 -4.38 -0.57
N VAL A 94 0.55 -3.86 -1.68
CA VAL A 94 1.81 -3.12 -1.77
C VAL A 94 1.50 -1.62 -1.75
N THR A 95 1.96 -0.93 -0.71
CA THR A 95 1.82 0.53 -0.61
C THR A 95 3.18 1.19 -0.80
N ILE A 96 3.28 2.05 -1.81
CA ILE A 96 4.47 2.82 -2.14
C ILE A 96 4.24 4.25 -1.65
N ILE A 97 5.15 4.76 -0.82
CA ILE A 97 5.10 6.13 -0.30
C ILE A 97 6.43 6.80 -0.61
N THR A 98 6.40 7.90 -1.37
CA THR A 98 7.61 8.65 -1.74
C THR A 98 7.33 10.13 -1.84
N ASP A 99 8.33 10.96 -1.59
CA ASP A 99 8.31 12.41 -1.82
C ASP A 99 9.25 12.83 -2.95
N GLY A 100 9.96 11.85 -3.55
CA GLY A 100 10.88 12.07 -4.65
C GLY A 100 10.45 11.34 -5.91
N GLU A 101 10.82 11.92 -7.06
CA GLU A 101 10.72 11.26 -8.35
C GLU A 101 11.84 10.21 -8.50
N GLU A 102 11.57 9.16 -9.28
CA GLU A 102 12.59 8.19 -9.69
C GLU A 102 13.80 8.87 -10.31
N ASN A 103 14.98 8.62 -9.77
CA ASN A 103 16.20 9.26 -10.26
C ASN A 103 17.50 8.43 -10.13
N SER A 104 17.44 7.21 -9.61
CA SER A 104 18.65 6.46 -9.29
C SER A 104 18.54 4.93 -9.35
N SER A 105 17.48 4.40 -9.95
CA SER A 105 17.36 2.94 -10.18
C SER A 105 18.33 2.47 -11.27
N GLU A 106 19.01 1.37 -11.02
CA GLU A 106 20.02 0.76 -11.91
C GLU A 106 19.62 -0.65 -12.37
N GLU A 107 18.86 -1.41 -11.55
CA GLU A 107 18.49 -2.80 -11.82
C GLU A 107 17.19 -2.92 -12.63
N TYR A 108 16.20 -2.07 -12.33
CA TYR A 108 14.89 -2.13 -12.96
C TYR A 108 14.55 -0.86 -13.71
N SER A 109 14.04 -1.04 -14.94
CA SER A 109 13.38 0.04 -15.68
C SER A 109 11.90 0.14 -15.30
N GLY A 110 11.29 1.34 -15.48
CA GLY A 110 9.85 1.52 -15.29
C GLY A 110 9.00 0.54 -16.10
N LYS A 111 9.43 0.22 -17.33
CA LYS A 111 8.75 -0.79 -18.18
C LYS A 111 8.80 -2.20 -17.59
N ALA A 112 9.93 -2.59 -16.99
CA ALA A 112 10.06 -3.89 -16.32
C ALA A 112 9.14 -3.96 -15.10
N ILE A 113 9.12 -2.90 -14.28
CA ILE A 113 8.22 -2.79 -13.13
C ILE A 113 6.75 -2.81 -13.55
N ALA A 114 6.37 -2.06 -14.60
CA ALA A 114 5.01 -2.07 -15.13
C ALA A 114 4.56 -3.50 -15.53
N THR A 115 5.44 -4.26 -16.17
CA THR A 115 5.15 -5.65 -16.56
C THR A 115 4.95 -6.55 -15.34
N ILE A 116 5.83 -6.43 -14.33
CA ILE A 116 5.74 -7.21 -13.08
C ILE A 116 4.43 -6.88 -12.35
N ILE A 117 4.07 -5.61 -12.25
CA ILE A 117 2.83 -5.16 -11.60
C ILE A 117 1.60 -5.73 -12.31
N ASP A 118 1.55 -5.68 -13.66
CA ASP A 118 0.45 -6.24 -14.43
C ASP A 118 0.27 -7.75 -14.23
N GLU A 119 1.37 -8.48 -14.16
CA GLU A 119 1.34 -9.92 -13.88
C GLU A 119 0.80 -10.23 -12.48
N LEU A 120 1.21 -9.43 -11.49
CA LEU A 120 0.82 -9.64 -10.10
C LEU A 120 -0.62 -9.19 -9.83
N LYS A 121 -1.09 -8.12 -10.48
CA LYS A 121 -2.52 -7.73 -10.42
C LYS A 121 -3.44 -8.85 -10.90
N LYS A 122 -3.05 -9.60 -11.94
CA LYS A 122 -3.77 -10.79 -12.41
C LYS A 122 -3.79 -11.95 -11.41
N LYS A 123 -2.92 -11.88 -10.39
CA LYS A 123 -2.88 -12.82 -9.25
C LYS A 123 -3.59 -12.27 -8.00
N GLY A 124 -4.16 -11.07 -8.06
CA GLY A 124 -4.89 -10.44 -6.97
C GLY A 124 -4.03 -9.55 -6.06
N TRP A 125 -2.79 -9.23 -6.45
CA TRP A 125 -1.99 -8.25 -5.72
C TRP A 125 -2.50 -6.84 -6.00
N MET A 126 -2.76 -6.08 -4.95
CA MET A 126 -3.14 -4.68 -5.04
C MET A 126 -1.91 -3.79 -4.86
N PHE A 127 -1.83 -2.75 -5.67
CA PHE A 127 -0.77 -1.74 -5.60
C PHE A 127 -1.38 -0.37 -5.38
N THR A 128 -0.79 0.40 -4.46
CA THR A 128 -1.14 1.79 -4.20
C THR A 128 0.10 2.66 -4.23
N TYR A 129 -0.04 3.87 -4.76
CA TYR A 129 1.05 4.83 -4.88
C TYR A 129 0.67 6.17 -4.24
N ILE A 130 1.51 6.67 -3.35
CA ILE A 130 1.33 7.92 -2.63
C ILE A 130 2.56 8.78 -2.86
N GLY A 131 2.41 9.88 -3.58
CA GLY A 131 3.50 10.78 -3.91
C GLY A 131 3.30 12.19 -3.39
N ALA A 132 4.38 12.83 -2.95
CA ALA A 132 4.36 14.22 -2.49
C ALA A 132 4.81 15.18 -3.60
N ASN A 133 4.17 16.35 -3.68
CA ASN A 133 4.57 17.50 -4.51
C ASN A 133 4.86 17.19 -5.99
N GLN A 134 4.24 16.13 -6.53
CA GLN A 134 4.41 15.70 -7.91
C GLN A 134 3.06 15.22 -8.46
N ASP A 135 2.99 15.01 -9.76
CA ASP A 135 1.87 14.31 -10.36
C ASP A 135 1.98 12.79 -10.12
N ALA A 136 1.78 12.38 -8.87
CA ALA A 136 1.89 10.98 -8.45
C ALA A 136 0.94 10.07 -9.24
N VAL A 137 -0.19 10.60 -9.71
CA VAL A 137 -1.13 9.85 -10.54
C VAL A 137 -0.50 9.52 -11.89
N SER A 138 0.10 10.51 -12.57
CA SER A 138 0.79 10.28 -13.85
C SER A 138 2.00 9.35 -13.67
N VAL A 139 2.81 9.54 -12.63
CA VAL A 139 3.96 8.66 -12.34
C VAL A 139 3.49 7.24 -12.10
N ALA A 140 2.49 7.02 -11.26
CA ALA A 140 1.92 5.69 -10.97
C ALA A 140 1.40 5.01 -12.24
N MET A 141 0.74 5.77 -13.13
CA MET A 141 0.24 5.24 -14.41
C MET A 141 1.37 4.73 -15.32
N THR A 142 2.56 5.32 -15.28
CA THR A 142 3.70 4.83 -16.10
C THR A 142 4.14 3.42 -15.70
N ILE A 143 3.84 3.00 -14.47
CA ILE A 143 4.12 1.67 -13.93
C ILE A 143 2.84 0.87 -13.67
N ASN A 144 1.73 1.22 -14.33
CA ASN A 144 0.44 0.52 -14.30
C ASN A 144 -0.23 0.45 -12.91
N ILE A 145 0.05 1.40 -12.01
CA ILE A 145 -0.66 1.57 -10.75
C ILE A 145 -1.78 2.60 -10.94
N THR A 146 -3.03 2.19 -10.76
CA THR A 146 -4.22 3.03 -10.88
C THR A 146 -4.69 3.64 -9.57
N ASN A 147 -4.36 3.02 -8.43
CA ASN A 147 -4.68 3.52 -7.11
C ASN A 147 -3.56 4.46 -6.63
N ALA A 148 -3.66 5.73 -6.98
CA ALA A 148 -2.65 6.72 -6.65
C ALA A 148 -3.28 7.96 -6.00
N MET A 149 -2.53 8.63 -5.13
CA MET A 149 -2.90 9.95 -4.62
C MET A 149 -1.69 10.84 -4.40
N ASN A 150 -1.91 12.15 -4.58
CA ASN A 150 -0.98 13.20 -4.22
C ASN A 150 -1.20 13.65 -2.78
N PHE A 151 -0.14 14.10 -2.12
CA PHE A 151 -0.25 14.85 -0.88
C PHE A 151 0.68 16.07 -0.87
N VAL A 152 0.36 17.05 -0.04
CA VAL A 152 1.22 18.20 0.21
C VAL A 152 2.26 17.84 1.26
N GLN A 153 3.54 18.11 0.97
CA GLN A 153 4.66 17.76 1.85
C GLN A 153 4.80 18.79 3.00
N ASP A 154 3.76 18.86 3.82
CA ASP A 154 3.75 19.57 5.09
C ASP A 154 3.09 18.72 6.18
N ASP A 155 3.08 19.19 7.41
CA ASP A 155 2.53 18.45 8.56
C ASP A 155 1.04 18.11 8.37
N ALA A 156 0.25 19.05 7.88
CA ALA A 156 -1.19 18.89 7.69
C ALA A 156 -1.50 17.93 6.54
N GLY A 157 -0.83 18.09 5.41
CA GLY A 157 -0.97 17.25 4.23
C GLY A 157 -0.53 15.81 4.49
N THR A 158 0.60 15.64 5.19
CA THR A 158 1.09 14.30 5.58
C THR A 158 0.10 13.60 6.51
N LYS A 159 -0.44 14.31 7.51
CA LYS A 159 -1.46 13.76 8.42
C LYS A 159 -2.74 13.38 7.67
N ALA A 160 -3.23 14.25 6.79
CA ALA A 160 -4.44 13.99 5.99
C ALA A 160 -4.25 12.79 5.05
N MET A 161 -3.05 12.65 4.47
CA MET A 161 -2.68 11.52 3.63
C MET A 161 -2.75 10.20 4.40
N PHE A 162 -2.10 10.09 5.57
CA PHE A 162 -2.13 8.88 6.37
C PHE A 162 -3.53 8.57 6.90
N GLU A 163 -4.34 9.57 7.22
CA GLU A 163 -5.73 9.34 7.61
C GLU A 163 -6.58 8.79 6.45
N LYS A 164 -6.39 9.30 5.23
CA LYS A 164 -7.06 8.78 4.03
C LYS A 164 -6.61 7.36 3.73
N GLU A 165 -5.32 7.08 3.81
CA GLU A 165 -4.73 5.75 3.63
C GLU A 165 -5.30 4.77 4.68
N ARG A 166 -5.35 5.16 5.96
CA ARG A 166 -5.93 4.36 7.04
C ARG A 166 -7.36 3.92 6.73
N ARG A 167 -8.24 4.86 6.35
CA ARG A 167 -9.63 4.54 6.01
C ARG A 167 -9.74 3.60 4.80
N SER A 168 -8.88 3.79 3.81
CA SER A 168 -8.83 2.94 2.61
C SER A 168 -8.36 1.54 2.95
N ARG A 169 -7.35 1.42 3.80
CA ARG A 169 -6.81 0.14 4.28
C ARG A 169 -7.81 -0.61 5.14
N GLU A 170 -8.55 0.07 6.01
CA GLU A 170 -9.64 -0.54 6.80
C GLU A 170 -10.69 -1.16 5.87
N ARG A 171 -11.14 -0.44 4.83
CA ARG A 171 -12.08 -0.99 3.82
C ARG A 171 -11.49 -2.17 3.06
N TYR A 172 -10.21 -2.10 2.72
CA TYR A 172 -9.52 -3.22 2.06
C TYR A 172 -9.53 -4.48 2.92
N PHE A 173 -9.25 -4.39 4.21
CA PHE A 173 -9.32 -5.53 5.12
C PHE A 173 -10.75 -6.09 5.25
N GLU A 174 -11.75 -5.23 5.34
CA GLU A 174 -13.16 -5.65 5.37
C GLU A 174 -13.56 -6.38 4.08
N ALA A 175 -13.16 -5.86 2.92
CA ALA A 175 -13.45 -6.50 1.64
C ALA A 175 -12.73 -7.85 1.50
N ASN A 176 -11.49 -7.97 1.98
CA ASN A 176 -10.78 -9.26 2.01
C ASN A 176 -11.45 -10.27 2.95
N ALA A 177 -11.92 -9.85 4.12
CA ALA A 177 -12.65 -10.71 5.02
C ALA A 177 -13.91 -11.29 4.34
N MET A 178 -14.66 -10.44 3.62
CA MET A 178 -15.81 -10.89 2.83
C MET A 178 -15.41 -11.89 1.73
N CYS A 179 -14.24 -11.73 1.12
CA CYS A 179 -13.74 -12.70 0.14
C CYS A 179 -13.47 -14.08 0.78
N CYS A 180 -12.94 -14.12 2.00
CA CYS A 180 -12.68 -15.37 2.70
C CYS A 180 -13.97 -16.13 3.09
N GLU A 181 -15.08 -15.42 3.25
CA GLU A 181 -16.40 -16.00 3.53
C GLU A 181 -17.12 -16.53 2.28
N MET A 182 -16.55 -16.39 1.09
CA MET A 182 -17.18 -16.82 -0.15
C MET A 182 -17.26 -18.35 -0.25
N ALA A 183 -18.28 -18.84 -0.97
CA ALA A 183 -18.63 -20.26 -1.07
C ALA A 183 -17.53 -21.16 -1.68
N SER A 184 -16.55 -20.59 -2.38
CA SER A 184 -15.42 -21.36 -2.93
C SER A 184 -14.13 -20.52 -3.05
N PRO A 185 -12.95 -21.17 -2.97
CA PRO A 185 -11.66 -20.51 -3.19
C PRO A 185 -11.56 -19.79 -4.55
N GLN A 186 -12.18 -20.35 -5.60
CA GLN A 186 -12.19 -19.74 -6.93
C GLN A 186 -13.00 -18.43 -6.95
N MET A 187 -14.10 -18.34 -6.21
CA MET A 187 -14.88 -17.10 -6.09
C MET A 187 -14.09 -16.05 -5.29
N ALA A 188 -13.48 -16.44 -4.20
CA ALA A 188 -12.63 -15.58 -3.39
C ALA A 188 -11.46 -15.02 -4.23
N ARG A 189 -10.77 -15.87 -4.98
CA ARG A 189 -9.69 -15.45 -5.87
C ARG A 189 -10.16 -14.47 -6.95
N LYS A 190 -11.29 -14.73 -7.61
CA LYS A 190 -11.86 -13.81 -8.61
C LYS A 190 -12.19 -12.45 -7.99
N ALA A 191 -12.75 -12.42 -6.79
CA ALA A 191 -13.06 -11.19 -6.08
C ALA A 191 -11.79 -10.39 -5.74
N ARG A 192 -10.74 -11.05 -5.24
CA ARG A 192 -9.43 -10.40 -4.99
C ARG A 192 -8.81 -9.82 -6.26
N ILE A 193 -8.85 -10.55 -7.38
CA ILE A 193 -8.38 -10.04 -8.68
C ILE A 193 -9.18 -8.81 -9.12
N ALA A 194 -10.50 -8.85 -8.97
CA ALA A 194 -11.36 -7.71 -9.30
C ALA A 194 -11.00 -6.48 -8.43
N MET A 195 -10.80 -6.67 -7.12
CA MET A 195 -10.35 -5.61 -6.22
C MET A 195 -8.98 -5.03 -6.63
N ALA A 196 -8.02 -5.89 -6.99
CA ALA A 196 -6.69 -5.47 -7.40
C ALA A 196 -6.67 -4.66 -8.71
N CYS A 197 -7.67 -4.86 -9.56
CA CYS A 197 -7.84 -4.12 -10.83
C CYS A 197 -8.72 -2.86 -10.67
N ASP A 198 -9.39 -2.69 -9.53
CA ASP A 198 -10.22 -1.52 -9.25
C ASP A 198 -9.33 -0.30 -8.92
N SER A 199 -9.74 0.87 -9.37
CA SER A 199 -9.06 2.16 -9.13
C SER A 199 -9.68 2.96 -7.98
N SER A 200 -10.57 2.36 -7.20
CA SER A 200 -11.37 3.05 -6.16
C SER A 200 -10.79 2.96 -4.74
N TYR A 201 -9.57 2.46 -4.57
CA TYR A 201 -8.97 2.27 -3.24
C TYR A 201 -9.00 3.54 -2.39
N PHE A 202 -8.69 4.70 -2.97
CA PHE A 202 -8.70 5.98 -2.27
C PHE A 202 -10.02 6.74 -2.36
N ASP A 203 -11.05 6.20 -3.03
CA ASP A 203 -12.33 6.88 -3.16
C ASP A 203 -13.14 6.79 -1.87
N GLU A 204 -13.78 7.90 -1.50
CA GLU A 204 -14.77 7.90 -0.41
C GLU A 204 -16.01 7.11 -0.85
N PRO A 205 -16.57 6.27 0.03
CA PRO A 205 -17.79 5.55 -0.29
C PRO A 205 -18.91 6.56 -0.59
N LYS A 206 -19.56 6.42 -1.76
CA LYS A 206 -20.72 7.26 -2.09
C LYS A 206 -21.74 7.12 -0.99
N LYS A 207 -22.08 8.22 -0.30
CA LYS A 207 -23.16 8.26 0.66
C LYS A 207 -24.42 7.73 -0.06
N LYS A 208 -24.97 6.60 0.39
CA LYS A 208 -26.28 6.12 -0.11
C LYS A 208 -27.26 7.26 0.12
N GLY A 209 -27.76 7.84 -0.97
CA GLY A 209 -28.70 8.94 -0.92
C GLY A 209 -29.88 8.55 -0.05
N GLY A 210 -30.10 9.31 1.02
CA GLY A 210 -31.31 9.16 1.84
C GLY A 210 -32.52 9.26 0.92
N LYS A 211 -33.38 8.24 0.95
CA LYS A 211 -34.72 8.35 0.36
C LYS A 211 -35.34 9.61 0.92
N LYS A 212 -35.57 10.59 0.08
CA LYS A 212 -36.52 11.66 0.39
C LYS A 212 -37.89 11.00 0.45
N ASP A 213 -38.38 10.78 1.66
CA ASP A 213 -39.78 10.50 1.86
C ASP A 213 -40.54 11.70 1.28
N LYS A 214 -41.20 11.46 0.16
CA LYS A 214 -42.22 12.37 -0.34
C LYS A 214 -43.47 12.06 0.49
N GLU A 215 -43.65 12.82 1.53
CA GLU A 215 -45.01 12.98 2.08
C GLU A 215 -45.84 13.73 1.06
N ALA A 216 -46.93 13.08 0.67
CA ALA A 216 -48.02 13.65 -0.06
C ALA A 216 -49.01 14.33 0.90
#